data_5e74c65845c65c2f7f01fdcaf0b6eb13
#
_entry.id   5e74c65845c65c2f7f01fdcaf0b6eb13
#
_cell.length_a   1.000
_cell.length_b   1.000
_cell.length_c   1.000
_cell.angle_alpha   90.00
_cell.angle_beta   90.00
_cell.angle_gamma   90.00
#
_symmetry.space_group_name_H-M   'P 1'
#
loop_
_entity.id
_entity.type
_entity.pdbx_description
1 polymer ?
#
loop_
_entity_poly.entity_id
_entity_poly.type
_entity_poly.pdbx_seq_one_letter_code
_entity_poly.pdbx_strand_id
1 'polypeptide(L)'
;MPSRAPRPCTTGSCPGTPVPGSAKCAECLARSRRDRPSAKAQGYDAEHRDRFRKGVLERDPTCVCTSTEHKHGSPCGARSEHADHYPLSKRELRRRGLDEHHPNYGRGLCASCHARATGKHQPAGWAATPREPDAPPF
;
A
#
# COMPACT_ATOMS: atom_id res chain seq x y z
N MET A 1 1.64 36.14 19.65
CA MET A 1 0.88 34.95 19.19
C MET A 1 1.13 33.83 20.19
N PRO A 2 0.10 33.25 20.77
CA PRO A 2 0.31 32.11 21.63
C PRO A 2 0.83 30.94 20.78
N SER A 3 2.02 30.47 21.12
CA SER A 3 2.61 29.28 20.52
C SER A 3 1.75 28.07 20.90
N ARG A 4 1.31 27.31 19.89
CA ARG A 4 0.55 26.07 20.12
C ARG A 4 1.43 25.08 20.88
N ALA A 5 0.93 24.53 21.98
CA ALA A 5 1.66 23.53 22.76
C ALA A 5 2.14 22.38 21.86
N PRO A 6 3.39 21.90 22.05
CA PRO A 6 3.89 20.79 21.27
C PRO A 6 3.02 19.55 21.48
N ARG A 7 2.65 18.90 20.38
CA ARG A 7 1.86 17.66 20.44
C ARG A 7 2.74 16.53 20.99
N PRO A 8 2.20 15.64 21.83
CA PRO A 8 2.94 14.46 22.28
C PRO A 8 3.15 13.46 21.14
N CYS A 9 4.08 12.53 21.34
CA CYS A 9 4.27 11.40 20.43
C CYS A 9 2.98 10.60 20.24
N THR A 10 2.65 10.24 18.99
CA THR A 10 1.41 9.51 18.67
C THR A 10 1.47 8.00 19.00
N THR A 11 2.57 7.51 19.54
CA THR A 11 2.71 6.10 19.94
C THR A 11 2.19 5.90 21.34
N GLY A 12 0.91 5.51 21.45
CA GLY A 12 0.29 5.17 22.74
C GLY A 12 0.58 6.19 23.84
N SER A 13 0.82 5.75 25.07
CA SER A 13 1.13 6.60 26.23
C SER A 13 2.59 7.14 26.25
N CYS A 14 3.24 7.29 25.10
CA CYS A 14 4.62 7.76 25.03
C CYS A 14 4.73 9.26 25.36
N PRO A 15 5.51 9.67 26.39
CA PRO A 15 5.67 11.06 26.77
C PRO A 15 6.68 11.82 25.88
N GLY A 16 7.28 11.15 24.90
CA GLY A 16 8.33 11.72 24.06
C GLY A 16 7.82 12.86 23.16
N THR A 17 8.73 13.75 22.80
CA THR A 17 8.46 14.84 21.86
C THR A 17 8.71 14.38 20.42
N PRO A 18 7.78 14.60 19.50
CA PRO A 18 7.96 14.27 18.10
C PRO A 18 9.17 14.98 17.49
N VAL A 19 9.89 14.27 16.61
CA VAL A 19 10.97 14.89 15.83
C VAL A 19 10.42 15.67 14.65
N PRO A 20 11.13 16.68 14.13
CA PRO A 20 10.70 17.44 12.95
C PRO A 20 10.33 16.52 11.77
N GLY A 21 9.18 16.77 11.15
CA GLY A 21 8.67 15.98 10.03
C GLY A 21 8.05 14.61 10.40
N SER A 22 7.90 14.30 11.69
CA SER A 22 7.25 13.07 12.16
C SER A 22 6.26 13.38 13.28
N ALA A 23 5.25 12.53 13.44
CA ALA A 23 4.35 12.55 14.59
C ALA A 23 4.87 11.68 15.76
N LYS A 24 6.04 11.05 15.62
CA LYS A 24 6.67 10.17 16.62
C LYS A 24 7.98 10.75 17.13
N CYS A 25 8.29 10.48 18.40
CA CYS A 25 9.63 10.78 18.94
C CYS A 25 10.70 9.88 18.30
N ALA A 26 11.97 10.24 18.48
CA ALA A 26 13.09 9.51 17.86
C ALA A 26 13.11 8.02 18.20
N GLU A 27 12.86 7.63 19.44
CA GLU A 27 12.84 6.23 19.87
C GLU A 27 11.68 5.44 19.25
N CYS A 28 10.47 6.00 19.27
CA CYS A 28 9.31 5.35 18.67
C CYS A 28 9.43 5.24 17.14
N LEU A 29 10.06 6.22 16.52
CA LEU A 29 10.36 6.18 15.09
C LEU A 29 11.40 5.10 14.77
N ALA A 30 12.47 4.99 15.54
CA ALA A 30 13.49 3.97 15.41
C ALA A 30 12.91 2.55 15.61
N ARG A 31 12.04 2.39 16.64
CA ARG A 31 11.33 1.12 16.88
C ARG A 31 10.44 0.75 15.69
N SER A 32 9.62 1.68 15.21
CA SER A 32 8.76 1.44 14.04
C SER A 32 9.54 1.04 12.78
N ARG A 33 10.76 1.57 12.62
CA ARG A 33 11.64 1.20 11.50
C ARG A 33 12.23 -0.21 11.67
N ARG A 34 12.63 -0.58 12.88
CA ARG A 34 13.14 -1.95 13.18
C ARG A 34 12.05 -3.00 13.02
N ASP A 35 10.83 -2.69 13.50
CA ASP A 35 9.70 -3.62 13.50
C ASP A 35 9.04 -3.74 12.12
N ARG A 36 9.43 -2.88 11.16
CA ARG A 36 8.89 -2.94 9.81
C ARG A 36 9.38 -4.19 9.10
N PRO A 37 8.46 -5.06 8.62
CA PRO A 37 8.86 -6.24 7.86
C PRO A 37 9.68 -5.85 6.64
N SER A 38 10.69 -6.66 6.30
CA SER A 38 11.47 -6.47 5.08
C SER A 38 10.58 -6.57 3.83
N ALA A 39 11.02 -6.00 2.71
CA ALA A 39 10.31 -6.13 1.44
C ALA A 39 10.06 -7.61 1.08
N LYS A 40 11.02 -8.49 1.35
CA LYS A 40 10.88 -9.95 1.17
C LYS A 40 9.77 -10.52 2.07
N ALA A 41 9.74 -10.17 3.35
CA ALA A 41 8.71 -10.61 4.28
C ALA A 41 7.31 -10.09 3.90
N GLN A 42 7.25 -8.92 3.24
CA GLN A 42 6.02 -8.37 2.66
C GLN A 42 5.66 -9.00 1.30
N GLY A 43 6.51 -9.93 0.78
CA GLY A 43 6.34 -10.60 -0.50
C GLY A 43 6.66 -9.74 -1.72
N TYR A 44 7.45 -8.69 -1.57
CA TYR A 44 8.02 -7.91 -2.66
C TYR A 44 9.45 -8.35 -2.93
N ASP A 45 9.63 -9.64 -3.14
CA ASP A 45 10.89 -10.29 -3.43
C ASP A 45 11.25 -10.28 -4.92
N ALA A 46 12.27 -11.05 -5.29
CA ALA A 46 12.70 -11.19 -6.69
C ALA A 46 11.58 -11.75 -7.58
N GLU A 47 10.78 -12.71 -7.11
CA GLU A 47 9.66 -13.24 -7.88
C GLU A 47 8.59 -12.20 -8.18
N HIS A 48 8.26 -11.36 -7.21
CA HIS A 48 7.32 -10.26 -7.45
C HIS A 48 7.87 -9.31 -8.51
N ARG A 49 9.16 -8.97 -8.47
CA ARG A 49 9.77 -8.07 -9.45
C ARG A 49 9.88 -8.71 -10.83
N ASP A 50 10.42 -9.91 -10.90
CA ASP A 50 10.87 -10.52 -12.16
C ASP A 50 9.76 -11.29 -12.87
N ARG A 51 8.79 -11.81 -12.14
CA ARG A 51 7.62 -12.51 -12.70
C ARG A 51 6.39 -11.60 -12.77
N PHE A 52 5.91 -11.11 -11.63
CA PHE A 52 4.66 -10.37 -11.56
C PHE A 52 4.79 -8.98 -12.20
N ARG A 53 5.64 -8.13 -11.65
CA ARG A 53 5.76 -6.74 -12.12
C ARG A 53 6.18 -6.66 -13.58
N LYS A 54 7.21 -7.40 -13.95
CA LYS A 54 7.70 -7.43 -15.33
C LYS A 54 6.62 -7.92 -16.28
N GLY A 55 6.01 -9.07 -16.00
CA GLY A 55 4.97 -9.65 -16.85
C GLY A 55 3.74 -8.75 -17.01
N VAL A 56 3.31 -8.07 -15.93
CA VAL A 56 2.20 -7.11 -16.00
C VAL A 56 2.55 -5.91 -16.87
N LEU A 57 3.71 -5.30 -16.67
CA LEU A 57 4.10 -4.09 -17.42
C LEU A 57 4.45 -4.37 -18.89
N GLU A 58 4.91 -5.57 -19.21
CA GLU A 58 5.11 -6.00 -20.60
C GLU A 58 3.78 -6.19 -21.34
N ARG A 59 2.77 -6.75 -20.66
CA ARG A 59 1.43 -6.91 -21.22
C ARG A 59 0.67 -5.58 -21.32
N ASP A 60 0.76 -4.76 -20.28
CA ASP A 60 0.03 -3.49 -20.13
C ASP A 60 1.02 -2.30 -20.14
N PRO A 61 1.63 -1.94 -21.27
CA PRO A 61 2.59 -0.84 -21.34
C PRO A 61 1.92 0.53 -21.09
N THR A 62 0.60 0.60 -21.26
CA THR A 62 -0.21 1.79 -20.96
C THR A 62 -1.24 1.47 -19.88
N CYS A 63 -1.56 2.47 -19.08
CA CYS A 63 -2.48 2.36 -17.95
C CYS A 63 -3.88 1.90 -18.40
N VAL A 64 -4.30 0.77 -17.90
CA VAL A 64 -5.60 0.13 -18.23
C VAL A 64 -6.74 0.59 -17.33
N CYS A 65 -6.54 1.61 -16.52
CA CYS A 65 -7.57 2.11 -15.60
C CYS A 65 -8.78 2.65 -16.36
N THR A 66 -9.95 2.14 -16.01
CA THR A 66 -11.26 2.54 -16.57
C THR A 66 -12.13 3.28 -15.57
N SER A 67 -11.59 3.66 -14.41
CA SER A 67 -12.35 4.34 -13.36
C SER A 67 -12.83 5.72 -13.80
N THR A 68 -14.11 5.95 -13.76
CA THR A 68 -14.74 7.25 -14.05
C THR A 68 -14.42 8.34 -13.02
N GLU A 69 -14.01 7.93 -11.82
CA GLU A 69 -13.66 8.86 -10.73
C GLU A 69 -12.30 9.55 -10.94
N HIS A 70 -11.47 9.03 -11.84
CA HIS A 70 -10.12 9.52 -12.04
C HIS A 70 -9.99 10.67 -13.04
N LYS A 71 -11.11 11.15 -13.59
CA LYS A 71 -11.14 12.29 -14.53
C LYS A 71 -10.18 12.14 -15.73
N HIS A 72 -10.13 10.97 -16.31
CA HIS A 72 -9.38 10.67 -17.52
C HIS A 72 -10.27 9.89 -18.50
N GLY A 73 -9.79 9.69 -19.73
CA GLY A 73 -10.45 8.82 -20.71
C GLY A 73 -10.50 7.36 -20.23
N SER A 74 -11.28 6.54 -20.91
CA SER A 74 -11.41 5.12 -20.60
C SER A 74 -10.95 4.27 -21.79
N PRO A 75 -9.84 3.53 -21.67
CA PRO A 75 -8.89 3.52 -20.54
C PRO A 75 -8.05 4.80 -20.43
N CYS A 76 -7.35 4.97 -19.31
CA CYS A 76 -6.49 6.13 -19.05
C CYS A 76 -5.42 6.33 -20.14
N GLY A 77 -4.74 5.27 -20.56
CA GLY A 77 -3.76 5.29 -21.65
C GLY A 77 -2.43 5.97 -21.34
N ALA A 78 -2.22 6.53 -20.16
CA ALA A 78 -0.91 7.03 -19.75
C ALA A 78 0.09 5.87 -19.59
N ARG A 79 1.40 6.15 -19.61
CA ARG A 79 2.42 5.11 -19.42
C ARG A 79 2.21 4.35 -18.10
N SER A 80 2.22 3.03 -18.16
CA SER A 80 2.18 2.19 -16.96
C SER A 80 3.53 2.20 -16.24
N GLU A 81 3.49 2.41 -14.93
CA GLU A 81 4.68 2.45 -14.07
C GLU A 81 4.56 1.47 -12.88
N HIS A 82 3.34 1.04 -12.57
CA HIS A 82 3.04 0.18 -11.43
C HIS A 82 2.24 -1.05 -11.87
N ALA A 83 2.62 -2.21 -11.31
CA ALA A 83 1.83 -3.42 -11.39
C ALA A 83 0.97 -3.53 -10.12
N ASP A 84 -0.33 -3.47 -10.27
CA ASP A 84 -1.32 -3.51 -9.20
C ASP A 84 -2.04 -4.86 -9.20
N HIS A 85 -2.21 -5.49 -8.04
CA HIS A 85 -3.00 -6.72 -7.94
C HIS A 85 -4.48 -6.40 -8.12
N TYR A 86 -5.11 -7.07 -9.08
CA TYR A 86 -6.50 -6.84 -9.45
C TYR A 86 -7.11 -8.08 -10.15
N PRO A 87 -8.38 -8.42 -9.92
CA PRO A 87 -9.34 -7.82 -8.97
C PRO A 87 -9.09 -8.23 -7.51
N LEU A 88 -8.33 -9.30 -7.29
CA LEU A 88 -8.01 -9.82 -5.97
C LEU A 88 -6.75 -9.17 -5.42
N SER A 89 -6.78 -8.82 -4.15
CA SER A 89 -5.58 -8.37 -3.45
C SER A 89 -4.57 -9.52 -3.30
N LYS A 90 -3.30 -9.19 -3.13
CA LYS A 90 -2.25 -10.16 -2.84
C LYS A 90 -2.59 -11.07 -1.65
N ARG A 91 -3.18 -10.50 -0.59
CA ARG A 91 -3.62 -11.25 0.60
C ARG A 91 -4.72 -12.26 0.24
N GLU A 92 -5.67 -11.89 -0.60
CA GLU A 92 -6.74 -12.80 -1.04
C GLU A 92 -6.22 -13.92 -1.91
N LEU A 93 -5.27 -13.64 -2.81
CA LEU A 93 -4.62 -14.66 -3.62
C LEU A 93 -3.95 -15.71 -2.73
N ARG A 94 -3.18 -15.28 -1.74
CA ARG A 94 -2.56 -16.19 -0.75
C ARG A 94 -3.59 -17.02 0.00
N ARG A 95 -4.65 -16.39 0.48
CA ARG A 95 -5.72 -17.08 1.23
C ARG A 95 -6.41 -18.14 0.38
N ARG A 96 -6.50 -17.93 -0.93
CA ARG A 96 -7.11 -18.86 -1.89
C ARG A 96 -6.11 -19.90 -2.43
N GLY A 97 -4.85 -19.86 -2.03
CA GLY A 97 -3.79 -20.73 -2.55
C GLY A 97 -3.45 -20.48 -4.02
N LEU A 98 -3.70 -19.27 -4.53
CA LEU A 98 -3.40 -18.86 -5.89
C LEU A 98 -1.99 -18.25 -5.97
N ASP A 99 -1.35 -18.39 -7.14
CA ASP A 99 -0.02 -17.81 -7.37
C ASP A 99 -0.07 -16.28 -7.43
N GLU A 100 0.28 -15.64 -6.34
CA GLU A 100 0.29 -14.18 -6.22
C GLU A 100 1.28 -13.48 -7.15
N HIS A 101 2.21 -14.22 -7.75
CA HIS A 101 3.20 -13.69 -8.68
C HIS A 101 2.83 -13.90 -10.15
N HIS A 102 1.67 -14.48 -10.42
CA HIS A 102 1.20 -14.67 -11.78
C HIS A 102 0.67 -13.35 -12.37
N PRO A 103 1.16 -12.90 -13.54
CA PRO A 103 0.77 -11.63 -14.15
C PRO A 103 -0.73 -11.46 -14.40
N ASN A 104 -1.48 -12.55 -14.59
CA ASN A 104 -2.93 -12.50 -14.81
C ASN A 104 -3.72 -11.94 -13.61
N TYR A 105 -3.12 -11.93 -12.43
CA TYR A 105 -3.71 -11.34 -11.22
C TYR A 105 -3.30 -9.88 -11.01
N GLY A 106 -2.77 -9.25 -12.04
CA GLY A 106 -2.36 -7.85 -11.99
C GLY A 106 -2.83 -7.03 -13.18
N ARG A 107 -2.69 -5.73 -13.05
CA ARG A 107 -2.94 -4.74 -14.11
C ARG A 107 -1.87 -3.65 -14.08
N GLY A 108 -1.54 -3.09 -15.26
CA GLY A 108 -0.62 -1.96 -15.38
C GLY A 108 -1.32 -0.64 -15.14
N LEU A 109 -0.81 0.17 -14.22
CA LEU A 109 -1.34 1.48 -13.89
C LEU A 109 -0.24 2.55 -13.95
N CYS A 110 -0.62 3.77 -14.34
CA CYS A 110 0.24 4.93 -14.14
C CYS A 110 0.30 5.31 -12.64
N ALA A 111 1.28 6.11 -12.25
CA ALA A 111 1.48 6.50 -10.86
C ALA A 111 0.23 7.12 -10.22
N SER A 112 -0.46 7.99 -10.95
CA SER A 112 -1.67 8.66 -10.47
C SER A 112 -2.83 7.68 -10.21
N CYS A 113 -3.14 6.80 -11.15
CA CYS A 113 -4.21 5.81 -11.00
C CYS A 113 -3.88 4.79 -9.90
N HIS A 114 -2.61 4.37 -9.81
CA HIS A 114 -2.16 3.47 -8.74
C HIS A 114 -2.30 4.10 -7.35
N ALA A 115 -1.88 5.36 -7.18
CA ALA A 115 -2.02 6.06 -5.91
C ALA A 115 -3.49 6.17 -5.46
N ARG A 116 -4.41 6.46 -6.39
CA ARG A 116 -5.84 6.54 -6.10
C ARG A 116 -6.45 5.18 -5.77
N ALA A 117 -6.08 4.13 -6.50
CA ALA A 117 -6.53 2.77 -6.21
C ALA A 117 -6.04 2.31 -4.82
N THR A 118 -4.77 2.54 -4.50
CA THR A 118 -4.18 2.22 -3.19
C THR A 118 -4.85 3.00 -2.07
N GLY A 119 -5.13 4.29 -2.25
CA GLY A 119 -5.80 5.12 -1.27
C GLY A 119 -7.22 4.66 -0.91
N LYS A 120 -7.93 4.04 -1.84
CA LYS A 120 -9.23 3.42 -1.57
C LYS A 120 -9.13 2.13 -0.75
N HIS A 121 -8.13 1.31 -1.03
CA HIS A 121 -7.97 -0.01 -0.39
C HIS A 121 -7.10 0.02 0.86
N GLN A 122 -6.27 1.04 1.02
CA GLN A 122 -5.36 1.21 2.15
C GLN A 122 -5.39 2.67 2.62
N PRO A 123 -6.48 3.11 3.25
CA PRO A 123 -6.53 4.47 3.80
C PRO A 123 -5.37 4.66 4.79
N ALA A 124 -4.62 5.75 4.58
CA ALA A 124 -3.51 6.09 5.44
C ALA A 124 -4.00 6.58 6.80
N GLY A 125 -3.32 6.16 7.86
CA GLY A 125 -3.54 6.65 9.23
C GLY A 125 -4.66 5.95 9.98
N TRP A 126 -5.21 6.63 10.94
CA TRP A 126 -6.22 6.14 11.89
C TRP A 126 -7.62 5.90 11.31
N ALA A 127 -7.85 6.27 10.06
CA ALA A 127 -9.05 5.92 9.29
C ALA A 127 -8.99 4.49 8.70
N ALA A 128 -7.96 3.71 9.02
CA ALA A 128 -7.94 2.30 8.69
C ALA A 128 -9.14 1.62 9.36
N THR A 129 -9.91 0.90 8.55
CA THR A 129 -11.05 0.11 9.03
C THR A 129 -10.72 -0.67 10.29
N PRO A 130 -11.61 -0.70 11.28
CA PRO A 130 -11.44 -1.55 12.45
C PRO A 130 -11.13 -2.98 12.01
N ARG A 131 -10.14 -3.61 12.63
CA ARG A 131 -9.93 -5.05 12.48
C ARG A 131 -11.25 -5.72 12.81
N GLU A 132 -11.76 -6.51 11.88
CA GLU A 132 -12.78 -7.49 12.28
C GLU A 132 -12.21 -8.32 13.42
N PRO A 133 -12.94 -8.51 14.51
CA PRO A 133 -12.49 -9.39 15.58
C PRO A 133 -12.23 -10.78 14.97
N ASP A 134 -11.07 -11.34 15.28
CA ASP A 134 -10.74 -12.71 14.87
C ASP A 134 -11.91 -13.62 15.24
N ALA A 135 -12.47 -14.29 14.25
CA ALA A 135 -13.47 -15.30 14.52
C ALA A 135 -12.88 -16.33 15.50
N PRO A 136 -13.62 -16.71 16.55
CA PRO A 136 -13.10 -17.65 17.52
C PRO A 136 -12.72 -18.97 16.82
N PRO A 137 -11.61 -19.59 17.23
CA PRO A 137 -11.25 -20.89 16.71
C PRO A 137 -12.34 -21.90 17.14
N PHE A 138 -12.86 -22.61 16.17
CA PHE A 138 -13.76 -23.75 16.42
C PHE A 138 -12.99 -24.90 17.00
#